data_488d1b606bf63d7ec5f2064dd8337863
#
_entry.id   488d1b606bf63d7ec5f2064dd8337863
#
_cell.length_a   1.000
_cell.length_b   1.000
_cell.length_c   1.000
_cell.angle_alpha   90.00
_cell.angle_beta   90.00
_cell.angle_gamma   90.00
#
_symmetry.space_group_name_H-M   'P 1'
#
loop_
_entity.id
_entity.type
_entity.pdbx_description
1 polymer ?
#
loop_
_entity_poly.entity_id
_entity_poly.type
_entity_poly.pdbx_seq_one_letter_code
_entity_poly.pdbx_strand_id
1 'polypeptide(L)'
;AVTDALTYLKILNHKKIGFLGGREYIDDSILYHDNRKEIFIEFCKQNDIKYEPYLLEGEFSNESGYTMMIDMINQGDLPTAIFCASDPIAIGALRALQERNIRVPEDISLVGFDDIKAASFTTPPLTTVFAPADLMGEYGASIVYNILSRYSSPTPMQITLPCVLIERESCKEID
;
A
#
# COMPACT_ATOMS: atom_id res chain seq x y z
N ALA A 1 -8.30 7.00 0.68
CA ALA A 1 -7.79 5.63 0.59
C ALA A 1 -6.61 5.38 1.56
N VAL A 2 -5.42 5.97 1.31
CA VAL A 2 -4.27 5.80 2.24
C VAL A 2 -4.62 6.27 3.64
N THR A 3 -5.22 7.46 3.76
CA THR A 3 -5.68 8.03 5.03
C THR A 3 -6.67 7.11 5.75
N ASP A 4 -7.55 6.43 5.02
CA ASP A 4 -8.54 5.51 5.62
C ASP A 4 -7.87 4.27 6.19
N ALA A 5 -6.90 3.68 5.46
CA ALA A 5 -6.10 2.56 5.94
C ALA A 5 -5.28 2.92 7.19
N LEU A 6 -4.67 4.10 7.21
CA LEU A 6 -3.91 4.58 8.36
C LEU A 6 -4.80 4.95 9.55
N THR A 7 -6.00 5.49 9.29
CA THR A 7 -7.00 5.75 10.33
C THR A 7 -7.46 4.43 10.96
N TYR A 8 -7.67 3.39 10.16
CA TYR A 8 -7.98 2.06 10.66
C TYR A 8 -6.88 1.52 11.59
N LEU A 9 -5.60 1.58 11.18
CA LEU A 9 -4.49 1.18 12.04
C LEU A 9 -4.39 2.01 13.32
N LYS A 10 -4.68 3.32 13.25
CA LYS A 10 -4.74 4.19 14.43
C LYS A 10 -5.89 3.82 15.38
N ILE A 11 -7.07 3.46 14.85
CA ILE A 11 -8.20 2.97 15.66
C ILE A 11 -7.83 1.67 16.38
N LEU A 12 -7.01 0.82 15.76
CA LEU A 12 -6.45 -0.39 16.35
C LEU A 12 -5.28 -0.12 17.34
N ASN A 13 -5.08 1.15 17.75
CA ASN A 13 -4.07 1.63 18.72
C ASN A 13 -2.61 1.57 18.21
N HIS A 14 -2.34 1.34 16.93
CA HIS A 14 -0.98 1.35 16.43
C HIS A 14 -0.36 2.76 16.46
N LYS A 15 0.72 2.93 17.23
CA LYS A 15 1.51 4.18 17.37
C LYS A 15 2.89 4.10 16.73
N LYS A 16 3.23 2.97 16.16
CA LYS A 16 4.48 2.68 15.50
C LYS A 16 4.16 1.95 14.21
N ILE A 17 4.17 2.66 13.09
CA ILE A 17 3.71 2.15 11.79
C ILE A 17 4.85 2.28 10.77
N GLY A 18 5.14 1.19 10.06
CA GLY A 18 6.07 1.15 8.95
C GLY A 18 5.40 1.38 7.60
N PHE A 19 6.21 1.74 6.61
CA PHE A 19 5.83 1.89 5.22
C PHE A 19 6.76 1.10 4.31
N LEU A 20 6.19 0.27 3.46
CA LEU A 20 6.90 -0.38 2.36
C LEU A 20 6.33 0.13 1.04
N GLY A 21 7.11 0.94 0.33
CA GLY A 21 6.74 1.58 -0.93
C GLY A 21 7.42 1.00 -2.14
N GLY A 22 6.89 1.35 -3.31
CA GLY A 22 7.49 1.05 -4.59
C GLY A 22 7.86 2.33 -5.34
N ARG A 23 8.86 2.22 -6.21
CA ARG A 23 9.21 3.24 -7.18
C ARG A 23 8.87 2.72 -8.56
N GLU A 24 8.24 3.54 -9.35
CA GLU A 24 7.91 3.24 -10.73
C GLU A 24 8.47 4.33 -11.63
N TYR A 25 8.98 3.94 -12.78
CA TYR A 25 9.56 4.85 -13.76
C TYR A 25 8.69 4.86 -15.02
N ILE A 26 8.40 6.06 -15.54
CA ILE A 26 7.67 6.22 -16.82
C ILE A 26 8.58 5.79 -17.98
N ASP A 27 9.87 6.10 -17.86
CA ASP A 27 10.97 5.59 -18.65
C ASP A 27 12.19 5.44 -17.73
N ASP A 28 13.34 5.00 -18.24
CA ASP A 28 14.55 4.76 -17.44
C ASP A 28 15.05 6.00 -16.65
N SER A 29 14.48 7.16 -16.87
CA SER A 29 14.94 8.45 -16.30
C SER A 29 13.89 9.22 -15.52
N ILE A 30 12.58 8.98 -15.76
CA ILE A 30 11.48 9.75 -15.17
C ILE A 30 10.76 8.91 -14.12
N LEU A 31 11.03 9.21 -12.84
CA LEU A 31 10.30 8.62 -11.73
C LEU A 31 8.83 9.05 -11.76
N TYR A 32 7.91 8.09 -11.75
CA TYR A 32 6.50 8.36 -11.52
C TYR A 32 6.29 8.83 -10.08
N HIS A 33 5.62 9.96 -9.92
CA HIS A 33 5.33 10.49 -8.59
C HIS A 33 4.09 9.82 -8.00
N ASP A 34 4.33 8.96 -7.02
CA ASP A 34 3.30 8.29 -6.21
C ASP A 34 3.20 9.00 -4.85
N ASN A 35 2.06 9.59 -4.56
CA ASN A 35 1.85 10.39 -3.34
C ASN A 35 1.50 9.53 -2.11
N ARG A 36 1.46 8.19 -2.21
CA ARG A 36 1.12 7.33 -1.06
C ARG A 36 2.09 7.51 0.10
N LYS A 37 3.37 7.68 -0.20
CA LYS A 37 4.43 7.94 0.78
C LYS A 37 4.25 9.29 1.48
N GLU A 38 4.02 10.35 0.72
CA GLU A 38 3.84 11.70 1.26
C GLU A 38 2.61 11.76 2.17
N ILE A 39 1.49 11.16 1.74
CA ILE A 39 0.27 11.07 2.54
C ILE A 39 0.52 10.27 3.82
N PHE A 40 1.27 9.17 3.75
CA PHE A 40 1.67 8.37 4.91
C PHE A 40 2.48 9.20 5.91
N ILE A 41 3.52 9.89 5.44
CA ILE A 41 4.39 10.74 6.28
C ILE A 41 3.60 11.86 6.94
N GLU A 42 2.76 12.55 6.17
CA GLU A 42 1.93 13.64 6.68
C GLU A 42 0.96 13.15 7.74
N PHE A 43 0.27 12.02 7.50
CA PHE A 43 -0.63 11.42 8.46
C PHE A 43 0.08 11.04 9.76
N CYS A 44 1.25 10.40 9.67
CA CYS A 44 2.03 10.02 10.85
C CYS A 44 2.44 11.23 11.68
N LYS A 45 2.93 12.30 11.05
CA LYS A 45 3.28 13.56 11.73
C LYS A 45 2.10 14.21 12.42
N GLN A 46 0.93 14.25 11.77
CA GLN A 46 -0.29 14.85 12.34
C GLN A 46 -0.86 14.06 13.52
N ASN A 47 -0.51 12.78 13.65
CA ASN A 47 -1.07 11.87 14.66
C ASN A 47 -0.04 11.34 15.67
N ASP A 48 1.17 11.91 15.73
CA ASP A 48 2.26 11.49 16.62
C ASP A 48 2.60 9.98 16.49
N ILE A 49 2.56 9.46 15.26
CA ILE A 49 2.91 8.07 14.94
C ILE A 49 4.39 8.00 14.58
N LYS A 50 5.13 7.10 15.24
CA LYS A 50 6.55 6.85 14.94
C LYS A 50 6.67 6.05 13.65
N TYR A 51 7.44 6.54 12.67
CA TYR A 51 7.60 5.90 11.36
C TYR A 51 9.02 5.95 10.78
N GLU A 52 9.86 6.90 11.17
CA GLU A 52 11.11 7.23 10.47
C GLU A 52 12.05 6.04 10.26
N PRO A 53 12.27 5.14 11.25
CA PRO A 53 13.18 4.01 11.03
C PRO A 53 12.55 2.91 10.15
N TYR A 54 11.24 2.98 9.83
CA TYR A 54 10.48 1.91 9.20
C TYR A 54 9.95 2.30 7.81
N LEU A 55 10.62 3.21 7.12
CA LEU A 55 10.23 3.68 5.81
C LEU A 55 11.23 3.17 4.77
N LEU A 56 10.80 2.20 3.96
CA LEU A 56 11.61 1.57 2.92
C LEU A 56 10.90 1.65 1.56
N GLU A 57 11.68 1.78 0.51
CA GLU A 57 11.20 1.84 -0.86
C GLU A 57 12.04 0.97 -1.78
N GLY A 58 11.38 0.17 -2.59
CA GLY A 58 11.96 -0.68 -3.61
C GLY A 58 11.16 -0.65 -4.90
N GLU A 59 10.81 -1.80 -5.46
CA GLU A 59 9.95 -1.96 -6.63
C GLU A 59 8.56 -2.45 -6.20
N PHE A 60 7.55 -2.30 -7.08
CA PHE A 60 6.21 -2.85 -6.86
C PHE A 60 6.16 -4.35 -7.18
N SER A 61 6.94 -5.14 -6.44
CA SER A 61 7.04 -6.60 -6.63
C SER A 61 7.05 -7.37 -5.30
N ASN A 62 6.73 -8.67 -5.37
CA ASN A 62 6.80 -9.55 -4.20
C ASN A 62 8.25 -9.69 -3.70
N GLU A 63 9.20 -9.77 -4.62
CA GLU A 63 10.63 -9.91 -4.31
C GLU A 63 11.15 -8.69 -3.55
N SER A 64 10.74 -7.50 -3.99
CA SER A 64 11.12 -6.26 -3.33
C SER A 64 10.47 -6.14 -1.95
N GLY A 65 9.19 -6.49 -1.82
CA GLY A 65 8.50 -6.54 -0.54
C GLY A 65 9.16 -7.48 0.46
N TYR A 66 9.58 -8.66 -0.02
CA TYR A 66 10.34 -9.64 0.78
C TYR A 66 11.68 -9.05 1.25
N THR A 67 12.47 -8.48 0.34
CA THR A 67 13.80 -7.92 0.65
C THR A 67 13.69 -6.77 1.64
N MET A 68 12.79 -5.81 1.40
CA MET A 68 12.56 -4.68 2.31
C MET A 68 12.15 -5.15 3.71
N MET A 69 11.29 -6.18 3.81
CA MET A 69 10.89 -6.71 5.11
C MET A 69 12.03 -7.40 5.84
N ILE A 70 12.88 -8.16 5.13
CA ILE A 70 14.10 -8.74 5.70
C ILE A 70 15.04 -7.66 6.22
N ASP A 71 15.23 -6.58 5.48
CA ASP A 71 16.06 -5.45 5.89
C ASP A 71 15.50 -4.78 7.16
N MET A 72 14.20 -4.59 7.22
CA MET A 72 13.52 -4.04 8.41
C MET A 72 13.68 -4.96 9.63
N ILE A 73 13.52 -6.27 9.46
CA ILE A 73 13.72 -7.25 10.53
C ILE A 73 15.18 -7.24 11.05
N ASN A 74 16.14 -7.14 10.15
CA ASN A 74 17.55 -7.12 10.51
C ASN A 74 17.99 -5.85 11.27
N GLN A 75 17.21 -4.75 11.20
CA GLN A 75 17.41 -3.55 12.01
C GLN A 75 17.08 -3.77 13.50
N GLY A 76 16.31 -4.81 13.82
CA GLY A 76 16.07 -5.28 15.19
C GLY A 76 14.90 -4.60 15.93
N ASP A 77 14.53 -3.37 15.61
CA ASP A 77 13.32 -2.72 16.13
C ASP A 77 12.22 -2.76 15.06
N LEU A 78 11.07 -3.37 15.35
CA LEU A 78 9.98 -3.51 14.40
C LEU A 78 8.82 -2.58 14.76
N PRO A 79 8.08 -2.08 13.75
CA PRO A 79 6.81 -1.41 13.99
C PRO A 79 5.74 -2.43 14.41
N THR A 80 4.65 -1.96 14.98
CA THR A 80 3.50 -2.81 15.35
C THR A 80 2.55 -3.04 14.18
N ALA A 81 2.61 -2.19 13.16
CA ALA A 81 1.88 -2.35 11.90
C ALA A 81 2.71 -1.85 10.73
N ILE A 82 2.40 -2.35 9.53
CA ILE A 82 3.01 -1.92 8.26
C ILE A 82 1.90 -1.62 7.26
N PHE A 83 1.97 -0.46 6.63
CA PHE A 83 1.23 -0.14 5.42
C PHE A 83 2.11 -0.37 4.19
N CYS A 84 1.70 -1.28 3.33
CA CYS A 84 2.36 -1.59 2.07
C CYS A 84 1.65 -0.85 0.93
N ALA A 85 2.41 -0.18 0.07
CA ALA A 85 1.86 0.61 -1.02
C ALA A 85 1.20 -0.24 -2.13
N SER A 86 1.39 -1.57 -2.12
CA SER A 86 0.65 -2.50 -2.98
C SER A 86 0.55 -3.89 -2.35
N ASP A 87 -0.41 -4.69 -2.81
CA ASP A 87 -0.56 -6.08 -2.37
C ASP A 87 0.63 -6.98 -2.74
N PRO A 88 1.27 -6.87 -3.92
CA PRO A 88 2.51 -7.60 -4.19
C PRO A 88 3.59 -7.34 -3.14
N ILE A 89 3.83 -6.09 -2.75
CA ILE A 89 4.76 -5.75 -1.67
C ILE A 89 4.33 -6.41 -0.36
N ALA A 90 3.05 -6.33 0.00
CA ALA A 90 2.52 -6.92 1.23
C ALA A 90 2.67 -8.45 1.26
N ILE A 91 2.42 -9.13 0.13
CA ILE A 91 2.58 -10.60 0.00
C ILE A 91 4.05 -10.99 0.19
N GLY A 92 4.98 -10.24 -0.39
CA GLY A 92 6.41 -10.45 -0.17
C GLY A 92 6.83 -10.24 1.29
N ALA A 93 6.35 -9.17 1.92
CA ALA A 93 6.58 -8.89 3.33
C ALA A 93 6.01 -9.99 4.24
N LEU A 94 4.78 -10.46 3.96
CA LEU A 94 4.15 -11.57 4.70
C LEU A 94 5.00 -12.84 4.63
N ARG A 95 5.55 -13.17 3.47
CA ARG A 95 6.47 -14.30 3.30
C ARG A 95 7.73 -14.16 4.17
N ALA A 96 8.35 -12.99 4.18
CA ALA A 96 9.54 -12.71 4.98
C ALA A 96 9.26 -12.85 6.49
N LEU A 97 8.12 -12.32 6.95
CA LEU A 97 7.67 -12.44 8.34
C LEU A 97 7.46 -13.90 8.75
N GLN A 98 6.78 -14.69 7.90
CA GLN A 98 6.55 -16.13 8.14
C GLN A 98 7.87 -16.91 8.26
N GLU A 99 8.83 -16.66 7.39
CA GLU A 99 10.15 -17.34 7.44
C GLU A 99 10.96 -17.00 8.69
N ARG A 100 10.70 -15.85 9.29
CA ARG A 100 11.34 -15.40 10.54
C ARG A 100 10.50 -15.71 11.79
N ASN A 101 9.40 -16.48 11.65
CA ASN A 101 8.47 -16.83 12.71
C ASN A 101 7.86 -15.61 13.43
N ILE A 102 7.68 -14.50 12.70
CA ILE A 102 6.95 -13.31 13.15
C ILE A 102 5.52 -13.47 12.66
N ARG A 103 4.58 -13.50 13.59
CA ARG A 103 3.18 -13.82 13.29
C ARG A 103 2.41 -12.58 12.86
N VAL A 104 1.59 -12.74 11.84
CA VAL A 104 0.62 -11.74 11.40
C VAL A 104 -0.77 -12.32 11.69
N PRO A 105 -1.65 -11.62 12.43
CA PRO A 105 -1.48 -10.26 12.98
C PRO A 105 -0.89 -10.22 14.40
N GLU A 106 -0.51 -11.32 15.04
CA GLU A 106 -0.22 -11.41 16.48
C GLU A 106 0.97 -10.55 16.91
N ASP A 107 2.04 -10.51 16.12
CA ASP A 107 3.25 -9.75 16.42
C ASP A 107 3.31 -8.45 15.62
N ILE A 108 2.72 -8.42 14.39
CA ILE A 108 2.68 -7.26 13.52
C ILE A 108 1.43 -7.27 12.64
N SER A 109 0.73 -6.15 12.52
CA SER A 109 -0.39 -5.98 11.59
C SER A 109 0.11 -5.58 10.20
N LEU A 110 -0.57 -6.02 9.14
CA LEU A 110 -0.19 -5.75 7.76
C LEU A 110 -1.38 -5.29 6.92
N VAL A 111 -1.24 -4.16 6.24
CA VAL A 111 -2.24 -3.63 5.31
C VAL A 111 -1.61 -3.48 3.93
N GLY A 112 -2.30 -3.96 2.91
CA GLY A 112 -1.93 -3.81 1.50
C GLY A 112 -2.69 -2.71 0.77
N PHE A 113 -2.56 -2.68 -0.56
CA PHE A 113 -3.26 -1.76 -1.45
C PHE A 113 -3.45 -2.46 -2.81
N ASP A 114 -4.59 -2.25 -3.47
CA ASP A 114 -5.10 -2.69 -4.77
C ASP A 114 -6.23 -3.72 -4.67
N ASP A 115 -6.30 -4.56 -3.63
CA ASP A 115 -7.20 -5.69 -3.46
C ASP A 115 -7.13 -6.69 -4.63
N ILE A 116 -5.89 -7.08 -4.99
CA ILE A 116 -5.72 -8.12 -6.00
C ILE A 116 -6.28 -9.45 -5.48
N LYS A 117 -6.71 -10.32 -6.40
CA LYS A 117 -7.31 -11.60 -6.05
C LYS A 117 -6.48 -12.45 -5.09
N ALA A 118 -5.14 -12.38 -5.19
CA ALA A 118 -4.22 -13.12 -4.32
C ALA A 118 -4.30 -12.68 -2.84
N ALA A 119 -4.67 -11.43 -2.55
CA ALA A 119 -4.75 -10.89 -1.19
C ALA A 119 -5.74 -11.66 -0.30
N SER A 120 -6.84 -12.16 -0.87
CA SER A 120 -7.83 -12.96 -0.14
C SER A 120 -7.39 -14.42 0.09
N PHE A 121 -6.31 -14.88 -0.54
CA PHE A 121 -5.79 -16.25 -0.45
C PHE A 121 -4.47 -16.35 0.32
N THR A 122 -3.98 -15.24 0.88
CA THR A 122 -2.83 -15.27 1.80
C THR A 122 -3.20 -15.92 3.14
N THR A 123 -2.21 -16.25 3.94
CA THR A 123 -2.40 -16.74 5.31
C THR A 123 -1.59 -15.87 6.27
N PRO A 124 -2.27 -15.03 7.10
CA PRO A 124 -3.72 -14.76 7.09
C PRO A 124 -4.19 -14.01 5.81
N PRO A 125 -5.51 -14.00 5.49
CA PRO A 125 -6.07 -13.15 4.44
C PRO A 125 -5.74 -11.68 4.67
N LEU A 126 -5.24 -11.00 3.62
CA LEU A 126 -4.68 -9.66 3.72
C LEU A 126 -5.77 -8.58 3.74
N THR A 127 -5.79 -7.75 4.79
CA THR A 127 -6.50 -6.47 4.83
C THR A 127 -5.85 -5.53 3.82
N THR A 128 -6.64 -4.92 2.95
CA THR A 128 -6.12 -4.10 1.85
C THR A 128 -7.10 -3.02 1.43
N VAL A 129 -6.65 -2.07 0.63
CA VAL A 129 -7.50 -1.06 0.01
C VAL A 129 -7.90 -1.50 -1.39
N PHE A 130 -9.18 -1.69 -1.64
CA PHE A 130 -9.69 -1.93 -2.99
C PHE A 130 -9.55 -0.66 -3.84
N ALA A 131 -8.83 -0.76 -4.94
CA ALA A 131 -8.76 0.24 -6.00
C ALA A 131 -9.53 -0.30 -7.24
N PRO A 132 -10.53 0.45 -7.78
CA PRO A 132 -11.39 -0.06 -8.87
C PRO A 132 -10.68 -0.01 -10.22
N ALA A 133 -9.64 -0.84 -10.41
CA ALA A 133 -8.78 -0.85 -11.59
C ALA A 133 -9.55 -1.08 -12.90
N ASP A 134 -10.57 -1.95 -12.89
CA ASP A 134 -11.41 -2.21 -14.07
C ASP A 134 -12.14 -0.93 -14.52
N LEU A 135 -12.77 -0.22 -13.56
CA LEU A 135 -13.43 1.07 -13.86
C LEU A 135 -12.44 2.13 -14.31
N MET A 136 -11.24 2.17 -13.73
CA MET A 136 -10.18 3.08 -14.17
C MET A 136 -9.81 2.81 -15.63
N GLY A 137 -9.70 1.53 -16.01
CA GLY A 137 -9.45 1.10 -17.39
C GLY A 137 -10.58 1.51 -18.34
N GLU A 138 -11.84 1.28 -17.96
CA GLU A 138 -13.02 1.65 -18.76
C GLU A 138 -13.10 3.16 -19.02
N TYR A 139 -12.95 3.97 -17.95
CA TYR A 139 -12.95 5.43 -18.09
C TYR A 139 -11.76 5.93 -18.90
N GLY A 140 -10.57 5.37 -18.68
CA GLY A 140 -9.37 5.70 -19.46
C GLY A 140 -9.55 5.42 -20.95
N ALA A 141 -10.03 4.24 -21.30
CA ALA A 141 -10.33 3.87 -22.70
C ALA A 141 -11.39 4.79 -23.32
N SER A 142 -12.45 5.12 -22.57
CA SER A 142 -13.51 6.04 -23.01
C SER A 142 -12.96 7.45 -23.29
N ILE A 143 -12.08 7.97 -22.43
CA ILE A 143 -11.45 9.26 -22.60
C ILE A 143 -10.60 9.26 -23.88
N VAL A 144 -9.73 8.26 -24.05
CA VAL A 144 -8.87 8.13 -25.25
C VAL A 144 -9.71 8.05 -26.51
N TYR A 145 -10.76 7.20 -26.53
CA TYR A 145 -11.67 7.09 -27.66
C TYR A 145 -12.33 8.43 -28.00
N ASN A 146 -12.81 9.18 -26.99
CA ASN A 146 -13.42 10.49 -27.20
C ASN A 146 -12.42 11.53 -27.76
N ILE A 147 -11.17 11.52 -27.30
CA ILE A 147 -10.11 12.40 -27.80
C ILE A 147 -9.83 12.10 -29.27
N LEU A 148 -9.67 10.83 -29.63
CA LEU A 148 -9.36 10.43 -31.00
C LEU A 148 -10.53 10.64 -31.97
N SER A 149 -11.78 10.56 -31.47
CA SER A 149 -12.99 10.70 -32.29
C SER A 149 -13.43 12.16 -32.52
N ARG A 150 -12.84 13.12 -31.79
CA ARG A 150 -13.19 14.54 -31.90
C ARG A 150 -12.07 15.31 -32.58
N TYR A 151 -12.44 16.13 -33.58
CA TYR A 151 -11.51 17.06 -34.26
C TYR A 151 -11.15 18.32 -33.44
N SER A 152 -11.62 18.42 -32.19
CA SER A 152 -11.34 19.57 -31.33
C SER A 152 -10.37 19.18 -30.21
N SER A 153 -9.56 20.17 -29.79
CA SER A 153 -8.63 20.01 -28.66
C SER A 153 -9.40 19.54 -27.40
N PRO A 154 -8.98 18.47 -26.71
CA PRO A 154 -9.70 17.98 -25.55
C PRO A 154 -9.59 18.96 -24.38
N THR A 155 -10.68 19.19 -23.67
CA THR A 155 -10.63 19.88 -22.39
C THR A 155 -10.04 18.93 -21.36
N PRO A 156 -9.04 19.34 -20.55
CA PRO A 156 -8.51 18.50 -19.47
C PRO A 156 -9.63 18.09 -18.52
N MET A 157 -9.69 16.79 -18.20
CA MET A 157 -10.66 16.21 -17.28
C MET A 157 -9.92 15.40 -16.23
N GLN A 158 -10.42 15.43 -15.01
CA GLN A 158 -10.00 14.57 -13.92
C GLN A 158 -11.20 13.75 -13.45
N ILE A 159 -11.04 12.42 -13.37
CA ILE A 159 -12.04 11.52 -12.81
C ILE A 159 -11.46 10.91 -11.54
N THR A 160 -12.16 11.07 -10.43
CA THR A 160 -11.78 10.48 -9.14
C THR A 160 -12.74 9.33 -8.85
N LEU A 161 -12.18 8.15 -8.60
CA LEU A 161 -12.95 6.96 -8.23
C LEU A 161 -12.75 6.65 -6.74
N PRO A 162 -13.80 6.22 -6.01
CA PRO A 162 -13.67 5.87 -4.61
C PRO A 162 -12.89 4.56 -4.45
N CYS A 163 -12.00 4.53 -3.46
CA CYS A 163 -11.37 3.33 -2.96
C CYS A 163 -12.00 2.94 -1.62
N VAL A 164 -11.97 1.65 -1.26
CA VAL A 164 -12.61 1.13 -0.05
C VAL A 164 -11.62 0.24 0.70
N LEU A 165 -11.50 0.40 2.02
CA LEU A 165 -10.76 -0.55 2.85
C LEU A 165 -11.54 -1.86 2.95
N ILE A 166 -10.87 -2.97 2.65
CA ILE A 166 -11.36 -4.34 2.78
C ILE A 166 -10.67 -4.96 3.97
N GLU A 167 -11.38 -5.01 5.08
CA GLU A 167 -10.89 -5.62 6.32
C GLU A 167 -10.90 -7.13 6.20
N ARG A 168 -9.77 -7.77 6.57
CA ARG A 168 -9.58 -9.22 6.65
C ARG A 168 -8.86 -9.58 7.95
N GLU A 169 -7.99 -10.59 7.95
CA GLU A 169 -7.43 -11.18 9.16
C GLU A 169 -5.97 -10.76 9.45
N SER A 170 -5.38 -9.88 8.63
CA SER A 170 -3.97 -9.48 8.78
C SER A 170 -3.73 -8.31 9.75
N CYS A 171 -4.77 -7.81 10.41
CA CYS A 171 -4.68 -6.73 11.38
C CYS A 171 -5.42 -7.08 12.67
N LYS A 172 -4.92 -6.58 13.79
CA LYS A 172 -5.59 -6.68 15.09
C LYS A 172 -5.39 -5.44 15.93
N GLU A 173 -6.27 -5.21 16.90
CA GLU A 173 -6.08 -4.22 17.94
C GLU A 173 -4.94 -4.61 18.89
N ILE A 174 -4.18 -3.61 19.35
CA ILE A 174 -3.14 -3.76 20.36
C ILE A 174 -3.47 -2.96 21.63
N ASP A 175 -2.98 -3.43 22.79
CA ASP A 175 -3.21 -2.80 24.11
C ASP A 175 -2.53 -1.42 24.24
#